data_d536f99c5704b60b8fea2bd7930bd513
#
_entry.id   d536f99c5704b60b8fea2bd7930bd513
#
_cell.length_a   1.000
_cell.length_b   1.000
_cell.length_c   1.000
_cell.angle_alpha   90.00
_cell.angle_beta   90.00
_cell.angle_gamma   90.00
#
_symmetry.space_group_name_H-M   'P 1'
#
loop_
_entity.id
_entity.type
_entity.pdbx_description
1 polymer ?
#
loop_
_entity_poly.entity_id
_entity_poly.type
_entity_poly.pdbx_seq_one_letter_code
_entity_poly.pdbx_strand_id
1 'polypeptide(L)'
;MNPTIILSTLFTFAIFLAGCSTVGNPHAKVFDIRQFGAAGDGNTLDTAAIQAALDTCDKAGGGIVEIPAGAYLSKPIWLHSETTLQLDAGAVLQARDEPSDFLDANGATLAFVNGKHLTNVVIAGQGTIDGAGARWWAPVRAAKKSGQPETVRRPRLVVLTGCKNVRVENVTLQNSPSFHLVPADCEDVVITNVTIQAPADSPNTDAIDPSCKNLLITHCRLDVGDDNVAIKAGHKVAGGEFQDENITVTDCIFLRGHGMSIGSETRGGVKNLLVKNCTFDGTTSGIRIKTSRERGGTIEGLVYRDLTMTNVEVPINITCYYPKIPATDPAQPVTADTPVYRDIQIINLTVSGPKSAGFIVGLPEMCVSNVVFNNVKLSAETGLTIRNAKGIRFTNSSVTVKQGAPFSAENADVEGLGKQEE
;
A
#
# COMPACT_ATOMS: atom_id res chain seq x y z
N MET A 1 4.62 47.41 15.40
CA MET A 1 3.55 46.42 15.21
C MET A 1 3.36 46.23 13.70
N ASN A 2 4.02 45.28 13.10
CA ASN A 2 3.82 44.89 11.71
C ASN A 2 3.11 43.54 11.70
N PRO A 3 2.00 43.37 10.97
CA PRO A 3 1.35 42.08 10.85
C PRO A 3 2.10 41.24 9.82
N THR A 4 2.68 40.15 10.27
CA THR A 4 3.28 39.12 9.42
C THR A 4 2.17 38.42 8.67
N ILE A 5 2.09 38.66 7.37
CA ILE A 5 1.18 37.99 6.45
C ILE A 5 1.64 36.54 6.33
N ILE A 6 0.87 35.62 6.91
CA ILE A 6 1.03 34.19 6.66
C ILE A 6 0.51 33.91 5.26
N LEU A 7 1.43 33.76 4.32
CA LEU A 7 1.13 33.31 2.99
C LEU A 7 0.75 31.83 3.03
N SER A 8 -0.56 31.55 3.04
CA SER A 8 -1.06 30.21 2.84
C SER A 8 -0.83 29.81 1.38
N THR A 9 0.20 29.04 1.14
CA THR A 9 0.41 28.40 -0.16
C THR A 9 -0.71 27.38 -0.37
N LEU A 10 -1.75 27.79 -1.05
CA LEU A 10 -2.75 26.87 -1.63
C LEU A 10 -2.02 26.03 -2.68
N PHE A 11 -1.64 24.82 -2.31
CA PHE A 11 -1.27 23.81 -3.29
C PHE A 11 -2.53 23.43 -4.08
N THR A 12 -2.62 23.95 -5.29
CA THR A 12 -3.64 23.55 -6.25
C THR A 12 -3.25 22.16 -6.75
N PHE A 13 -3.77 21.11 -6.09
CA PHE A 13 -3.75 19.77 -6.64
C PHE A 13 -4.63 19.81 -7.90
N ALA A 14 -4.02 19.76 -9.06
CA ALA A 14 -4.72 19.48 -10.30
C ALA A 14 -5.23 18.03 -10.19
N ILE A 15 -6.47 17.88 -9.72
CA ILE A 15 -7.19 16.62 -9.84
C ILE A 15 -7.43 16.46 -11.34
N PHE A 16 -6.64 15.61 -11.99
CA PHE A 16 -7.03 15.03 -13.26
C PHE A 16 -8.27 14.16 -13.01
N LEU A 17 -9.43 14.81 -12.99
CA LEU A 17 -10.69 14.15 -13.24
C LEU A 17 -10.69 13.76 -14.72
N ALA A 18 -9.92 12.75 -15.08
CA ALA A 18 -10.21 11.99 -16.27
C ALA A 18 -11.57 11.36 -16.00
N GLY A 19 -12.59 11.90 -16.65
CA GLY A 19 -13.98 11.51 -16.49
C GLY A 19 -14.09 9.99 -16.52
N CYS A 20 -14.82 9.46 -15.57
CA CYS A 20 -15.27 8.07 -15.53
C CYS A 20 -16.20 7.84 -16.72
N SER A 21 -15.64 7.64 -17.87
CA SER A 21 -16.30 7.05 -19.01
C SER A 21 -15.52 5.80 -19.34
N THR A 22 -16.08 4.66 -18.95
CA THR A 22 -15.83 3.37 -19.60
C THR A 22 -16.33 3.49 -21.04
N VAL A 23 -15.70 4.33 -21.84
CA VAL A 23 -15.83 4.25 -23.28
C VAL A 23 -14.82 3.20 -23.71
N GLY A 24 -15.19 1.92 -23.49
CA GLY A 24 -14.59 0.85 -24.26
C GLY A 24 -14.66 1.28 -25.71
N ASN A 25 -13.53 1.28 -26.41
CA ASN A 25 -13.54 1.48 -27.85
C ASN A 25 -14.55 0.47 -28.42
N PRO A 26 -15.69 0.87 -28.99
CA PRO A 26 -16.72 -0.05 -29.49
C PRO A 26 -16.21 -0.98 -30.60
N HIS A 27 -14.97 -0.83 -31.02
CA HIS A 27 -14.28 -1.64 -32.00
C HIS A 27 -13.09 -2.42 -31.41
N ALA A 28 -12.92 -2.44 -30.07
CA ALA A 28 -11.88 -3.26 -29.46
C ALA A 28 -12.13 -4.76 -29.77
N LYS A 29 -11.14 -5.43 -30.29
CA LYS A 29 -11.23 -6.87 -30.53
C LYS A 29 -11.33 -7.61 -29.20
N VAL A 30 -12.26 -8.56 -29.10
CA VAL A 30 -12.45 -9.41 -27.94
C VAL A 30 -11.91 -10.80 -28.23
N PHE A 31 -11.14 -11.33 -27.31
CA PHE A 31 -10.53 -12.65 -27.33
C PHE A 31 -11.06 -13.44 -26.13
N ASP A 32 -12.20 -14.15 -26.32
CA ASP A 32 -12.76 -15.04 -25.31
C ASP A 32 -11.84 -16.27 -25.15
N ILE A 33 -11.32 -16.51 -23.96
CA ILE A 33 -10.39 -17.63 -23.69
C ILE A 33 -10.95 -19.00 -24.00
N ARG A 34 -12.29 -19.17 -24.02
CA ARG A 34 -12.94 -20.41 -24.39
C ARG A 34 -12.75 -20.74 -25.88
N GLN A 35 -12.58 -19.73 -26.73
CA GLN A 35 -12.26 -19.95 -28.15
C GLN A 35 -10.83 -20.49 -28.36
N PHE A 36 -9.99 -20.39 -27.31
CA PHE A 36 -8.64 -20.96 -27.26
C PHE A 36 -8.57 -22.28 -26.51
N GLY A 37 -9.73 -22.81 -26.07
CA GLY A 37 -9.86 -24.11 -25.43
C GLY A 37 -9.89 -24.11 -23.91
N ALA A 38 -10.09 -22.95 -23.26
CA ALA A 38 -10.27 -22.90 -21.82
C ALA A 38 -11.57 -23.61 -21.40
N ALA A 39 -11.49 -24.48 -20.41
CA ALA A 39 -12.61 -25.27 -19.92
C ALA A 39 -13.46 -24.53 -18.86
N GLY A 40 -12.81 -23.79 -17.94
CA GLY A 40 -13.49 -23.05 -16.88
C GLY A 40 -14.22 -23.91 -15.88
N ASP A 41 -13.79 -25.17 -15.67
CA ASP A 41 -14.45 -26.18 -14.83
C ASP A 41 -13.81 -26.31 -13.42
N GLY A 42 -12.80 -25.50 -13.12
CA GLY A 42 -12.06 -25.50 -11.84
C GLY A 42 -11.07 -26.64 -11.66
N ASN A 43 -10.95 -27.55 -12.61
CA ASN A 43 -10.07 -28.73 -12.53
C ASN A 43 -9.07 -28.79 -13.68
N THR A 44 -9.51 -28.44 -14.88
CA THR A 44 -8.65 -28.40 -16.07
C THR A 44 -7.69 -27.24 -15.98
N LEU A 45 -6.44 -27.48 -16.39
CA LEU A 45 -5.42 -26.43 -16.42
C LEU A 45 -5.58 -25.57 -17.67
N ASP A 46 -6.09 -24.36 -17.51
CA ASP A 46 -6.46 -23.45 -18.61
C ASP A 46 -5.31 -22.50 -19.02
N THR A 47 -4.13 -22.61 -18.40
CA THR A 47 -2.99 -21.68 -18.63
C THR A 47 -2.67 -21.48 -20.09
N ALA A 48 -2.59 -22.58 -20.87
CA ALA A 48 -2.21 -22.51 -22.29
C ALA A 48 -3.25 -21.75 -23.13
N ALA A 49 -4.54 -21.94 -22.85
CA ALA A 49 -5.63 -21.25 -23.52
C ALA A 49 -5.64 -19.74 -23.16
N ILE A 50 -5.47 -19.41 -21.87
CA ILE A 50 -5.41 -18.02 -21.41
C ILE A 50 -4.20 -17.31 -22.03
N GLN A 51 -3.02 -17.92 -21.99
CA GLN A 51 -1.82 -17.31 -22.56
C GLN A 51 -1.92 -17.17 -24.08
N ALA A 52 -2.48 -18.16 -24.78
CA ALA A 52 -2.70 -18.07 -26.22
C ALA A 52 -3.66 -16.92 -26.62
N ALA A 53 -4.69 -16.65 -25.80
CA ALA A 53 -5.57 -15.50 -26.00
C ALA A 53 -4.80 -14.18 -25.80
N LEU A 54 -4.00 -14.07 -24.72
CA LEU A 54 -3.14 -12.90 -24.45
C LEU A 54 -2.14 -12.65 -25.59
N ASP A 55 -1.44 -13.69 -26.05
CA ASP A 55 -0.45 -13.61 -27.13
C ASP A 55 -1.10 -13.26 -28.49
N THR A 56 -2.34 -13.70 -28.71
CA THR A 56 -3.09 -13.38 -29.93
C THR A 56 -3.60 -11.94 -29.89
N CYS A 57 -4.01 -11.47 -28.73
CA CYS A 57 -4.39 -10.08 -28.49
C CYS A 57 -3.20 -9.15 -28.79
N ASP A 58 -2.02 -9.45 -28.27
CA ASP A 58 -0.77 -8.70 -28.53
C ASP A 58 -0.45 -8.63 -30.03
N LYS A 59 -0.42 -9.77 -30.73
CA LYS A 59 -0.19 -9.84 -32.17
C LYS A 59 -1.22 -9.05 -33.00
N ALA A 60 -2.43 -8.87 -32.45
CA ALA A 60 -3.47 -8.07 -33.08
C ALA A 60 -3.36 -6.55 -32.79
N GLY A 61 -2.34 -6.14 -32.04
CA GLY A 61 -2.12 -4.75 -31.64
C GLY A 61 -2.91 -4.33 -30.40
N GLY A 62 -3.36 -5.27 -29.59
CA GLY A 62 -4.12 -5.04 -28.36
C GLY A 62 -5.61 -5.38 -28.48
N GLY A 63 -6.30 -5.28 -27.36
CA GLY A 63 -7.73 -5.59 -27.25
C GLY A 63 -8.14 -6.04 -25.86
N ILE A 64 -9.25 -6.77 -25.79
CA ILE A 64 -9.83 -7.31 -24.56
C ILE A 64 -9.66 -8.82 -24.58
N VAL A 65 -8.93 -9.35 -23.60
CA VAL A 65 -8.91 -10.78 -23.29
C VAL A 65 -9.97 -11.03 -22.23
N GLU A 66 -11.05 -11.69 -22.65
CA GLU A 66 -12.22 -11.93 -21.83
C GLU A 66 -12.11 -13.27 -21.12
N ILE A 67 -12.27 -13.26 -19.80
CA ILE A 67 -12.43 -14.44 -18.96
C ILE A 67 -13.90 -14.50 -18.52
N PRO A 68 -14.74 -15.29 -19.21
CA PRO A 68 -16.15 -15.38 -18.90
C PRO A 68 -16.42 -16.09 -17.58
N ALA A 69 -17.68 -16.07 -17.10
CA ALA A 69 -18.07 -16.79 -15.89
C ALA A 69 -17.63 -18.26 -15.91
N GLY A 70 -16.97 -18.72 -14.85
CA GLY A 70 -16.36 -20.06 -14.71
C GLY A 70 -15.20 -20.04 -13.73
N ALA A 71 -14.65 -21.21 -13.43
CA ALA A 71 -13.48 -21.37 -12.57
C ALA A 71 -12.28 -21.85 -13.42
N TYR A 72 -11.28 -20.99 -13.60
CA TYR A 72 -10.15 -21.24 -14.49
C TYR A 72 -8.88 -21.46 -13.66
N LEU A 73 -8.43 -22.73 -13.59
CA LEU A 73 -7.19 -23.07 -12.90
C LEU A 73 -5.99 -22.74 -13.79
N SER A 74 -5.04 -21.97 -13.27
CA SER A 74 -3.90 -21.54 -14.10
C SER A 74 -2.57 -21.56 -13.33
N LYS A 75 -1.48 -21.72 -14.05
CA LYS A 75 -0.12 -21.36 -13.70
C LYS A 75 0.10 -19.86 -13.92
N PRO A 76 1.29 -19.31 -13.62
CA PRO A 76 1.62 -17.92 -13.96
C PRO A 76 1.31 -17.57 -15.41
N ILE A 77 0.73 -16.37 -15.60
CA ILE A 77 0.42 -15.79 -16.92
C ILE A 77 1.13 -14.45 -17.08
N TRP A 78 1.33 -14.04 -18.35
CA TRP A 78 2.00 -12.81 -18.72
C TRP A 78 1.09 -11.90 -19.54
N LEU A 79 0.90 -10.69 -19.06
CA LEU A 79 0.18 -9.64 -19.79
C LEU A 79 1.06 -9.00 -20.84
N HIS A 80 0.43 -8.35 -21.81
CA HIS A 80 1.07 -7.57 -22.86
C HIS A 80 0.59 -6.11 -22.84
N SER A 81 1.29 -5.23 -23.54
CA SER A 81 0.85 -3.85 -23.73
C SER A 81 -0.47 -3.79 -24.50
N GLU A 82 -1.23 -2.69 -24.35
CA GLU A 82 -2.51 -2.44 -25.03
C GLU A 82 -3.57 -3.51 -24.73
N THR A 83 -3.45 -4.22 -23.60
CA THR A 83 -4.33 -5.34 -23.25
C THR A 83 -5.20 -5.03 -22.04
N THR A 84 -6.49 -5.29 -22.17
CA THR A 84 -7.44 -5.39 -21.06
C THR A 84 -7.65 -6.85 -20.73
N LEU A 85 -7.29 -7.29 -19.51
CA LEU A 85 -7.70 -8.58 -18.94
C LEU A 85 -9.05 -8.34 -18.26
N GLN A 86 -10.13 -8.77 -18.91
CA GLN A 86 -11.50 -8.58 -18.46
C GLN A 86 -12.01 -9.85 -17.79
N LEU A 87 -12.30 -9.77 -16.48
CA LEU A 87 -12.91 -10.88 -15.74
C LEU A 87 -14.43 -10.61 -15.57
N ASP A 88 -15.26 -11.39 -16.19
CA ASP A 88 -16.70 -11.22 -16.08
C ASP A 88 -17.24 -11.55 -14.69
N ALA A 89 -18.46 -11.11 -14.40
CA ALA A 89 -19.14 -11.50 -13.18
C ALA A 89 -19.24 -13.03 -13.07
N GLY A 90 -18.78 -13.60 -11.96
CA GLY A 90 -18.70 -15.05 -11.75
C GLY A 90 -17.47 -15.74 -12.36
N ALA A 91 -16.56 -15.00 -12.99
CA ALA A 91 -15.25 -15.53 -13.37
C ALA A 91 -14.33 -15.63 -12.15
N VAL A 92 -13.66 -16.76 -12.00
CA VAL A 92 -12.60 -16.97 -11.00
C VAL A 92 -11.35 -17.46 -11.72
N LEU A 93 -10.33 -16.62 -11.78
CA LEU A 93 -9.00 -17.01 -12.23
C LEU A 93 -8.20 -17.46 -11.00
N GLN A 94 -8.01 -18.76 -10.85
CA GLN A 94 -7.41 -19.38 -9.67
C GLN A 94 -6.00 -19.88 -9.94
N ALA A 95 -5.06 -19.52 -9.07
CA ALA A 95 -3.71 -20.05 -9.12
C ALA A 95 -3.68 -21.51 -8.73
N ARG A 96 -2.95 -22.35 -9.49
CA ARG A 96 -2.62 -23.70 -9.04
C ARG A 96 -1.62 -23.61 -7.89
N ASP A 97 -1.91 -24.25 -6.76
CA ASP A 97 -1.10 -24.17 -5.56
C ASP A 97 0.12 -25.10 -5.56
N GLU A 98 0.81 -25.19 -6.71
CA GLU A 98 2.01 -26.03 -6.90
C GLU A 98 3.26 -25.15 -6.98
N PRO A 99 4.18 -25.22 -5.95
CA PRO A 99 5.34 -24.33 -5.88
C PRO A 99 6.25 -24.34 -7.11
N SER A 100 6.41 -25.51 -7.75
CA SER A 100 7.26 -25.65 -8.94
C SER A 100 6.76 -24.83 -10.13
N ASP A 101 5.46 -24.48 -10.19
CA ASP A 101 4.90 -23.68 -11.27
C ASP A 101 5.30 -22.20 -11.19
N PHE A 102 5.71 -21.74 -10.01
CA PHE A 102 6.05 -20.33 -9.73
C PHE A 102 7.56 -20.06 -9.78
N LEU A 103 8.32 -20.91 -10.44
CA LEU A 103 9.74 -20.72 -10.65
C LEU A 103 10.03 -20.51 -12.14
N ASP A 104 10.84 -19.50 -12.45
CA ASP A 104 11.39 -19.34 -13.80
C ASP A 104 12.56 -20.31 -14.03
N ALA A 105 13.14 -20.28 -15.24
CA ALA A 105 14.26 -21.13 -15.62
C ALA A 105 15.53 -20.91 -14.75
N ASN A 106 15.63 -19.77 -14.06
CA ASN A 106 16.73 -19.41 -13.19
C ASN A 106 16.41 -19.66 -11.70
N GLY A 107 15.24 -20.20 -11.40
CA GLY A 107 14.75 -20.42 -10.04
C GLY A 107 14.28 -19.15 -9.31
N ALA A 108 14.03 -18.06 -10.04
CA ALA A 108 13.40 -16.87 -9.49
C ALA A 108 11.88 -17.05 -9.37
N THR A 109 11.29 -16.48 -8.34
CA THR A 109 9.85 -16.62 -8.09
C THR A 109 9.06 -15.70 -9.01
N LEU A 110 8.13 -16.29 -9.77
CA LEU A 110 7.14 -15.58 -10.59
C LEU A 110 5.93 -15.17 -9.74
N ALA A 111 5.24 -14.11 -10.14
CA ALA A 111 3.89 -13.83 -9.66
C ALA A 111 2.86 -14.68 -10.42
N PHE A 112 1.62 -14.70 -9.95
CA PHE A 112 0.55 -15.38 -10.68
C PHE A 112 0.17 -14.62 -11.95
N VAL A 113 -0.01 -13.30 -11.88
CA VAL A 113 -0.21 -12.43 -13.04
C VAL A 113 0.98 -11.49 -13.14
N ASN A 114 1.68 -11.53 -14.26
CA ASN A 114 2.92 -10.79 -14.48
C ASN A 114 2.79 -9.78 -15.62
N GLY A 115 3.40 -8.61 -15.45
CA GLY A 115 3.60 -7.61 -16.49
C GLY A 115 4.93 -6.90 -16.31
N LYS A 116 5.67 -6.68 -17.38
CA LYS A 116 6.97 -6.00 -17.30
C LYS A 116 7.18 -5.05 -18.47
N HIS A 117 7.47 -3.77 -18.12
CA HIS A 117 7.68 -2.70 -19.09
C HIS A 117 6.56 -2.53 -20.12
N LEU A 118 5.32 -2.67 -19.68
CA LEU A 118 4.12 -2.58 -20.48
C LEU A 118 3.53 -1.16 -20.46
N THR A 119 2.76 -0.85 -21.50
CA THR A 119 1.97 0.38 -21.58
C THR A 119 0.50 0.04 -21.82
N ASN A 120 -0.40 0.90 -21.27
CA ASN A 120 -1.84 0.79 -21.47
C ASN A 120 -2.39 -0.60 -21.07
N VAL A 121 -2.13 -1.00 -19.81
CA VAL A 121 -2.57 -2.30 -19.27
C VAL A 121 -3.75 -2.10 -18.34
N VAL A 122 -4.80 -2.87 -18.55
CA VAL A 122 -6.00 -2.84 -17.72
C VAL A 122 -6.31 -4.23 -17.19
N ILE A 123 -6.58 -4.33 -15.88
CA ILE A 123 -7.21 -5.51 -15.26
C ILE A 123 -8.56 -5.03 -14.75
N ALA A 124 -9.65 -5.56 -15.29
CA ALA A 124 -10.98 -5.03 -15.04
C ALA A 124 -12.04 -6.13 -14.94
N GLY A 125 -13.25 -5.72 -14.54
CA GLY A 125 -14.43 -6.59 -14.53
C GLY A 125 -14.98 -6.81 -13.12
N GLN A 126 -15.84 -7.83 -12.97
CA GLN A 126 -16.49 -8.15 -11.69
C GLN A 126 -16.10 -9.55 -11.18
N GLY A 127 -15.08 -10.14 -11.77
CA GLY A 127 -14.58 -11.45 -11.40
C GLY A 127 -13.50 -11.38 -10.30
N THR A 128 -12.93 -12.53 -10.04
CA THR A 128 -11.97 -12.74 -8.93
C THR A 128 -10.65 -13.31 -9.46
N ILE A 129 -9.53 -12.81 -8.94
CA ILE A 129 -8.22 -13.45 -9.05
C ILE A 129 -7.89 -14.03 -7.68
N ASP A 130 -7.77 -15.35 -7.59
CA ASP A 130 -7.53 -16.10 -6.35
C ASP A 130 -6.14 -16.73 -6.34
N GLY A 131 -5.34 -16.39 -5.35
CA GLY A 131 -3.97 -16.89 -5.23
C GLY A 131 -3.83 -18.26 -4.57
N ALA A 132 -4.93 -18.86 -4.08
CA ALA A 132 -4.94 -20.17 -3.39
C ALA A 132 -3.90 -20.27 -2.27
N GLY A 133 -3.70 -19.20 -1.48
CA GLY A 133 -2.57 -19.00 -0.57
C GLY A 133 -2.49 -19.93 0.64
N ALA A 134 -3.56 -20.68 0.96
CA ALA A 134 -3.66 -21.44 2.21
C ALA A 134 -2.47 -22.40 2.48
N ARG A 135 -2.02 -23.12 1.46
CA ARG A 135 -0.86 -24.03 1.52
C ARG A 135 0.43 -23.29 1.87
N TRP A 136 0.57 -22.06 1.34
CA TRP A 136 1.79 -21.27 1.50
C TRP A 136 1.94 -20.63 2.88
N TRP A 137 0.82 -20.33 3.55
CA TRP A 137 0.86 -19.66 4.86
C TRP A 137 1.24 -20.58 6.01
N ALA A 138 0.86 -21.84 5.95
CA ALA A 138 1.08 -22.80 7.03
C ALA A 138 2.57 -22.94 7.42
N PRO A 139 3.53 -23.18 6.49
CA PRO A 139 4.94 -23.27 6.82
C PRO A 139 5.52 -21.95 7.34
N VAL A 140 5.05 -20.81 6.84
CA VAL A 140 5.49 -19.49 7.33
C VAL A 140 5.03 -19.22 8.75
N ARG A 141 3.78 -19.55 9.07
CA ARG A 141 3.27 -19.46 10.45
C ARG A 141 4.05 -20.37 11.39
N ALA A 142 4.39 -21.57 10.96
CA ALA A 142 5.22 -22.50 11.74
C ALA A 142 6.63 -21.94 11.97
N ALA A 143 7.27 -21.40 10.96
CA ALA A 143 8.60 -20.78 11.06
C ALA A 143 8.59 -19.57 12.01
N LYS A 144 7.61 -18.65 11.87
CA LYS A 144 7.44 -17.51 12.79
C LYS A 144 7.23 -17.96 14.25
N LYS A 145 6.42 -19.00 14.47
CA LYS A 145 6.15 -19.55 15.82
C LYS A 145 7.37 -20.17 16.46
N SER A 146 8.22 -20.83 15.68
CA SER A 146 9.43 -21.51 16.16
C SER A 146 10.68 -20.62 16.17
N GLY A 147 10.58 -19.37 15.67
CA GLY A 147 11.72 -18.46 15.50
C GLY A 147 12.73 -18.91 14.44
N GLN A 148 12.34 -19.83 13.56
CA GLN A 148 13.18 -20.30 12.47
C GLN A 148 13.06 -19.40 11.24
N PRO A 149 14.10 -19.32 10.40
CA PRO A 149 14.01 -18.61 9.13
C PRO A 149 12.90 -19.16 8.22
N GLU A 150 12.23 -18.29 7.50
CA GLU A 150 11.30 -18.69 6.44
C GLU A 150 12.09 -19.31 5.27
N THR A 151 11.76 -20.54 4.89
CA THR A 151 12.43 -21.27 3.82
C THR A 151 11.64 -21.33 2.53
N VAL A 152 10.35 -20.95 2.57
CA VAL A 152 9.44 -21.02 1.43
C VAL A 152 9.37 -19.65 0.73
N ARG A 153 9.79 -19.61 -0.53
CA ARG A 153 9.56 -18.42 -1.39
C ARG A 153 8.14 -18.46 -1.90
N ARG A 154 7.37 -17.46 -1.52
CA ARG A 154 5.95 -17.34 -1.87
C ARG A 154 5.74 -16.43 -3.06
N PRO A 155 4.95 -16.81 -4.07
CA PRO A 155 4.58 -15.92 -5.15
C PRO A 155 3.73 -14.75 -4.65
N ARG A 156 3.76 -13.64 -5.37
CA ARG A 156 2.79 -12.56 -5.28
C ARG A 156 1.64 -12.82 -6.24
N LEU A 157 0.50 -12.16 -6.04
CA LEU A 157 -0.66 -12.41 -6.90
C LEU A 157 -0.55 -11.67 -8.24
N VAL A 158 -0.42 -10.35 -8.21
CA VAL A 158 -0.29 -9.52 -9.41
C VAL A 158 0.95 -8.63 -9.27
N VAL A 159 1.89 -8.74 -10.20
CA VAL A 159 3.09 -7.89 -10.24
C VAL A 159 3.22 -7.23 -11.61
N LEU A 160 3.22 -5.90 -11.59
CA LEU A 160 3.48 -5.08 -12.75
C LEU A 160 4.75 -4.27 -12.50
N THR A 161 5.78 -4.45 -13.31
CA THR A 161 7.08 -3.80 -13.09
C THR A 161 7.43 -2.88 -14.25
N GLY A 162 7.75 -1.62 -13.94
CA GLY A 162 8.17 -0.63 -14.93
C GLY A 162 7.09 -0.32 -15.97
N CYS A 163 5.81 -0.46 -15.61
CA CYS A 163 4.67 -0.26 -16.51
C CYS A 163 4.18 1.19 -16.47
N LYS A 164 3.56 1.63 -17.56
CA LYS A 164 2.99 2.96 -17.67
C LYS A 164 1.54 2.91 -18.12
N ASN A 165 0.72 3.84 -17.56
CA ASN A 165 -0.72 3.90 -17.80
C ASN A 165 -1.41 2.57 -17.45
N VAL A 166 -1.41 2.26 -16.16
CA VAL A 166 -1.97 1.01 -15.61
C VAL A 166 -3.30 1.30 -14.93
N ARG A 167 -4.30 0.47 -15.16
CA ARG A 167 -5.58 0.50 -14.45
C ARG A 167 -5.92 -0.86 -13.88
N VAL A 168 -6.34 -0.87 -12.60
CA VAL A 168 -6.93 -2.06 -11.97
C VAL A 168 -8.27 -1.65 -11.39
N GLU A 169 -9.36 -2.22 -11.87
CA GLU A 169 -10.68 -1.71 -11.53
C GLU A 169 -11.76 -2.78 -11.41
N ASN A 170 -12.62 -2.62 -10.41
CA ASN A 170 -13.83 -3.38 -10.16
C ASN A 170 -13.63 -4.88 -9.85
N VAL A 171 -12.41 -5.36 -9.76
CA VAL A 171 -12.09 -6.78 -9.51
C VAL A 171 -11.93 -7.11 -8.02
N THR A 172 -12.06 -8.38 -7.69
CA THR A 172 -11.64 -8.93 -6.40
C THR A 172 -10.31 -9.64 -6.53
N LEU A 173 -9.35 -9.30 -5.65
CA LEU A 173 -8.08 -10.00 -5.49
C LEU A 173 -8.09 -10.69 -4.13
N GLN A 174 -7.83 -12.00 -4.09
CA GLN A 174 -7.92 -12.69 -2.80
C GLN A 174 -6.89 -13.78 -2.61
N ASN A 175 -6.66 -14.12 -1.36
CA ASN A 175 -5.88 -15.29 -0.93
C ASN A 175 -4.50 -15.37 -1.57
N SER A 176 -3.80 -14.25 -1.74
CA SER A 176 -2.43 -14.29 -2.24
C SER A 176 -1.52 -15.08 -1.31
N PRO A 177 -0.60 -15.90 -1.81
CA PRO A 177 0.44 -16.51 -0.98
C PRO A 177 1.32 -15.50 -0.24
N SER A 178 1.50 -14.29 -0.82
CA SER A 178 2.22 -13.16 -0.26
C SER A 178 1.48 -11.87 -0.60
N PHE A 179 2.11 -10.82 -1.12
CA PHE A 179 1.47 -9.56 -1.51
C PHE A 179 0.47 -9.74 -2.65
N HIS A 180 -0.66 -8.99 -2.63
CA HIS A 180 -1.68 -9.12 -3.65
C HIS A 180 -1.37 -8.30 -4.90
N LEU A 181 -1.30 -6.97 -4.80
CA LEU A 181 -1.11 -6.08 -5.95
C LEU A 181 0.17 -5.25 -5.79
N VAL A 182 1.11 -5.45 -6.67
CA VAL A 182 2.44 -4.83 -6.60
C VAL A 182 2.76 -4.13 -7.93
N PRO A 183 2.31 -2.88 -8.11
CA PRO A 183 2.82 -2.02 -9.17
C PRO A 183 4.17 -1.46 -8.74
N ALA A 184 5.25 -2.04 -9.27
CA ALA A 184 6.63 -1.69 -8.94
C ALA A 184 7.25 -0.83 -10.04
N ASP A 185 7.82 0.32 -9.68
CA ASP A 185 8.43 1.28 -10.61
C ASP A 185 7.50 1.68 -11.76
N CYS A 186 6.21 1.83 -11.46
CA CYS A 186 5.19 2.17 -12.44
C CYS A 186 4.89 3.68 -12.46
N GLU A 187 4.36 4.14 -13.57
CA GLU A 187 3.94 5.54 -13.76
C GLU A 187 2.49 5.60 -14.26
N ASP A 188 1.73 6.62 -13.81
CA ASP A 188 0.34 6.84 -14.19
C ASP A 188 -0.56 5.63 -13.88
N VAL A 189 -0.71 5.32 -12.58
CA VAL A 189 -1.42 4.13 -12.09
C VAL A 189 -2.75 4.53 -11.44
N VAL A 190 -3.83 3.85 -11.81
CA VAL A 190 -5.15 3.99 -11.19
C VAL A 190 -5.65 2.64 -10.67
N ILE A 191 -5.95 2.58 -9.36
CA ILE A 191 -6.56 1.43 -8.71
C ILE A 191 -7.88 1.89 -8.11
N THR A 192 -9.00 1.41 -8.65
CA THR A 192 -10.32 1.92 -8.26
C THR A 192 -11.35 0.81 -8.09
N ASN A 193 -12.19 0.94 -7.05
CA ASN A 193 -13.27 0.00 -6.75
C ASN A 193 -12.80 -1.47 -6.69
N VAL A 194 -11.61 -1.70 -6.12
CA VAL A 194 -11.02 -3.04 -5.96
C VAL A 194 -11.26 -3.55 -4.55
N THR A 195 -11.70 -4.80 -4.44
CA THR A 195 -11.74 -5.51 -3.16
C THR A 195 -10.52 -6.40 -3.04
N ILE A 196 -9.76 -6.26 -1.95
CA ILE A 196 -8.61 -7.14 -1.66
C ILE A 196 -8.81 -7.78 -0.30
N GLN A 197 -8.75 -9.11 -0.25
CA GLN A 197 -9.05 -9.84 0.98
C GLN A 197 -8.20 -11.09 1.19
N ALA A 198 -7.84 -11.32 2.46
CA ALA A 198 -7.17 -12.52 2.93
C ALA A 198 -7.52 -12.78 4.41
N PRO A 199 -7.34 -14.01 4.93
CA PRO A 199 -7.51 -14.28 6.34
C PRO A 199 -6.61 -13.41 7.24
N ALA A 200 -7.09 -13.03 8.42
CA ALA A 200 -6.37 -12.17 9.35
C ALA A 200 -4.99 -12.71 9.78
N ASP A 201 -4.85 -14.03 9.81
CA ASP A 201 -3.64 -14.73 10.21
C ASP A 201 -2.71 -15.12 9.04
N SER A 202 -3.04 -14.67 7.82
CA SER A 202 -2.23 -14.93 6.64
C SER A 202 -1.00 -13.99 6.62
N PRO A 203 0.22 -14.55 6.65
CA PRO A 203 1.43 -13.74 6.81
C PRO A 203 1.81 -13.04 5.50
N ASN A 204 2.15 -11.75 5.61
CA ASN A 204 2.61 -10.90 4.50
C ASN A 204 1.63 -10.86 3.32
N THR A 205 0.35 -10.81 3.62
CA THR A 205 -0.69 -10.67 2.60
C THR A 205 -1.08 -9.21 2.41
N ASP A 206 -0.06 -8.37 2.24
CA ASP A 206 -0.22 -6.95 1.97
C ASP A 206 -1.16 -6.76 0.77
N ALA A 207 -2.10 -5.80 0.86
CA ALA A 207 -3.07 -5.63 -0.21
C ALA A 207 -2.48 -4.91 -1.42
N ILE A 208 -1.92 -3.72 -1.22
CA ILE A 208 -1.32 -2.93 -2.31
C ILE A 208 0.06 -2.43 -1.88
N ASP A 209 1.10 -2.90 -2.57
CA ASP A 209 2.49 -2.52 -2.34
C ASP A 209 3.04 -1.74 -3.54
N PRO A 210 2.69 -0.45 -3.65
CA PRO A 210 3.10 0.34 -4.80
C PRO A 210 4.51 0.89 -4.63
N SER A 211 5.17 1.06 -5.78
CA SER A 211 6.31 1.93 -6.00
C SER A 211 6.04 2.68 -7.30
N CYS A 212 5.52 3.91 -7.20
CA CYS A 212 4.90 4.58 -8.33
C CYS A 212 5.10 6.09 -8.34
N LYS A 213 5.12 6.66 -9.55
CA LYS A 213 4.84 8.08 -9.78
C LYS A 213 3.42 8.24 -10.33
N ASN A 214 2.68 9.25 -9.84
CA ASN A 214 1.30 9.56 -10.23
C ASN A 214 0.34 8.37 -9.98
N LEU A 215 0.12 8.02 -8.72
CA LEU A 215 -0.74 6.92 -8.31
C LEU A 215 -2.05 7.43 -7.69
N LEU A 216 -3.17 6.89 -8.14
CA LEU A 216 -4.48 7.06 -7.51
C LEU A 216 -5.03 5.71 -7.03
N ILE A 217 -5.27 5.58 -5.72
CA ILE A 217 -6.02 4.46 -5.11
C ILE A 217 -7.32 5.04 -4.58
N THR A 218 -8.46 4.55 -5.06
CA THR A 218 -9.75 5.11 -4.66
C THR A 218 -10.87 4.08 -4.62
N HIS A 219 -11.84 4.27 -3.70
CA HIS A 219 -13.01 3.41 -3.52
C HIS A 219 -12.67 1.92 -3.28
N CYS A 220 -11.49 1.64 -2.72
CA CYS A 220 -11.05 0.28 -2.45
C CYS A 220 -11.47 -0.21 -1.07
N ARG A 221 -11.73 -1.52 -0.96
CA ARG A 221 -11.99 -2.22 0.29
C ARG A 221 -10.87 -3.23 0.56
N LEU A 222 -10.09 -3.00 1.62
CA LEU A 222 -8.86 -3.73 1.91
C LEU A 222 -8.98 -4.45 3.27
N ASP A 223 -8.99 -5.79 3.27
CA ASP A 223 -9.18 -6.63 4.46
C ASP A 223 -8.19 -7.81 4.43
N VAL A 224 -7.02 -7.64 5.03
CA VAL A 224 -5.86 -8.53 4.85
C VAL A 224 -5.15 -8.84 6.16
N GLY A 225 -4.14 -9.70 6.11
CA GLY A 225 -3.36 -10.13 7.27
C GLY A 225 -2.07 -9.31 7.52
N ASP A 226 -1.72 -8.36 6.64
CA ASP A 226 -0.55 -7.48 6.77
C ASP A 226 -0.90 -6.05 6.31
N ASP A 227 0.00 -5.26 5.73
CA ASP A 227 -0.26 -3.87 5.34
C ASP A 227 -1.42 -3.75 4.33
N ASN A 228 -2.37 -2.84 4.56
CA ASN A 228 -3.44 -2.59 3.59
C ASN A 228 -2.93 -1.81 2.38
N VAL A 229 -2.14 -0.75 2.60
CA VAL A 229 -1.33 -0.10 1.57
C VAL A 229 0.06 0.11 2.14
N ALA A 230 1.11 -0.31 1.43
CA ALA A 230 2.47 -0.06 1.85
C ALA A 230 3.34 0.47 0.70
N ILE A 231 3.56 1.79 0.69
CA ILE A 231 4.44 2.43 -0.30
C ILE A 231 5.88 1.95 -0.09
N LYS A 232 6.51 1.42 -1.14
CA LYS A 232 7.83 0.77 -1.11
C LYS A 232 8.86 1.50 -1.97
N ALA A 233 9.55 2.46 -1.41
CA ALA A 233 10.61 3.21 -2.08
C ALA A 233 11.97 2.51 -1.89
N GLY A 234 12.17 1.34 -2.49
CA GLY A 234 13.28 0.43 -2.18
C GLY A 234 14.66 0.82 -2.72
N HIS A 235 14.75 1.65 -3.74
CA HIS A 235 16.01 2.02 -4.38
C HIS A 235 16.10 3.51 -4.71
N LYS A 236 17.31 4.04 -4.76
CA LYS A 236 17.58 5.43 -5.15
C LYS A 236 17.40 5.61 -6.66
N VAL A 237 16.72 6.68 -7.05
CA VAL A 237 16.58 7.08 -8.44
C VAL A 237 17.78 7.96 -8.85
N ALA A 238 18.22 7.84 -10.10
CA ALA A 238 19.29 8.68 -10.64
C ALA A 238 18.88 10.16 -10.60
N GLY A 239 19.86 11.05 -10.37
CA GLY A 239 19.59 12.48 -10.27
C GLY A 239 19.01 12.95 -8.94
N GLY A 240 18.79 12.05 -7.98
CA GLY A 240 18.24 12.40 -6.67
C GLY A 240 16.73 12.63 -6.66
N GLU A 241 16.04 12.17 -7.70
CA GLU A 241 14.57 12.19 -7.76
C GLU A 241 13.95 11.23 -6.73
N PHE A 242 12.70 11.47 -6.38
CA PHE A 242 11.91 10.53 -5.57
C PHE A 242 11.46 9.35 -6.40
N GLN A 243 11.54 8.15 -5.81
CA GLN A 243 11.00 6.93 -6.43
C GLN A 243 9.47 6.97 -6.46
N ASP A 244 8.90 7.36 -5.33
CA ASP A 244 7.46 7.48 -5.15
C ASP A 244 7.03 8.94 -5.03
N GLU A 245 6.20 9.41 -5.96
CA GLU A 245 5.79 10.82 -6.00
C GLU A 245 4.35 10.97 -6.51
N ASN A 246 3.63 11.96 -5.97
CA ASN A 246 2.26 12.32 -6.37
C ASN A 246 1.28 11.16 -6.17
N ILE A 247 1.17 10.68 -4.94
CA ILE A 247 0.30 9.56 -4.57
C ILE A 247 -0.97 10.10 -3.91
N THR A 248 -2.12 9.62 -4.34
CA THR A 248 -3.41 9.91 -3.70
C THR A 248 -4.11 8.61 -3.33
N VAL A 249 -4.51 8.49 -2.05
CA VAL A 249 -5.36 7.42 -1.54
C VAL A 249 -6.63 8.07 -0.98
N THR A 250 -7.78 7.75 -1.55
CA THR A 250 -9.02 8.44 -1.17
C THR A 250 -10.23 7.52 -1.18
N ASP A 251 -11.22 7.81 -0.33
CA ASP A 251 -12.50 7.12 -0.30
C ASP A 251 -12.37 5.60 -0.12
N CYS A 252 -11.34 5.17 0.63
CA CYS A 252 -11.04 3.75 0.86
C CYS A 252 -11.46 3.29 2.26
N ILE A 253 -11.76 2.00 2.38
CA ILE A 253 -12.07 1.33 3.64
C ILE A 253 -10.94 0.35 3.95
N PHE A 254 -10.21 0.64 5.02
CA PHE A 254 -9.17 -0.22 5.58
C PHE A 254 -9.77 -1.03 6.71
N LEU A 255 -9.83 -2.33 6.54
CA LEU A 255 -10.25 -3.28 7.57
C LEU A 255 -9.02 -3.93 8.21
N ARG A 256 -9.14 -5.15 8.70
CA ARG A 256 -7.99 -5.85 9.30
C ARG A 256 -6.72 -5.66 8.47
N GLY A 257 -5.59 -5.62 9.14
CA GLY A 257 -4.28 -5.35 8.55
C GLY A 257 -3.53 -4.26 9.31
N HIS A 258 -2.50 -3.67 8.67
CA HIS A 258 -1.64 -2.71 9.33
C HIS A 258 -1.86 -1.24 8.88
N GLY A 259 -2.97 -0.95 8.20
CA GLY A 259 -3.37 0.40 7.80
C GLY A 259 -2.56 0.97 6.62
N MET A 260 -2.41 2.31 6.62
CA MET A 260 -1.69 3.04 5.56
C MET A 260 -0.21 3.18 5.93
N SER A 261 0.64 2.41 5.28
CA SER A 261 2.06 2.32 5.57
C SER A 261 2.93 2.97 4.49
N ILE A 262 4.06 3.56 4.92
CA ILE A 262 5.22 3.87 4.08
C ILE A 262 6.39 3.04 4.63
N GLY A 263 7.03 2.26 3.77
CA GLY A 263 8.20 1.44 4.14
C GLY A 263 7.85 -0.02 4.46
N SER A 264 8.81 -0.75 5.04
CA SER A 264 10.10 -0.34 5.62
C SER A 264 11.21 0.01 4.62
N GLU A 265 11.03 -0.24 3.35
CA GLU A 265 11.93 0.18 2.28
C GLU A 265 11.62 1.63 1.90
N THR A 266 12.56 2.58 2.16
CA THR A 266 12.34 4.02 1.96
C THR A 266 13.51 4.72 1.27
N ARG A 267 14.51 3.98 0.82
CA ARG A 267 15.76 4.51 0.27
C ARG A 267 15.57 5.44 -0.92
N GLY A 268 14.55 5.19 -1.74
CA GLY A 268 14.20 6.01 -2.91
C GLY A 268 13.40 7.27 -2.58
N GLY A 269 12.93 7.39 -1.35
CA GLY A 269 12.13 8.54 -0.90
C GLY A 269 10.67 8.53 -1.38
N VAL A 270 9.83 9.25 -0.62
CA VAL A 270 8.40 9.42 -0.90
C VAL A 270 8.05 10.90 -0.78
N LYS A 271 7.37 11.44 -1.79
CA LYS A 271 6.99 12.85 -1.84
C LYS A 271 5.57 13.05 -2.32
N ASN A 272 4.89 14.06 -1.78
CA ASN A 272 3.54 14.45 -2.19
C ASN A 272 2.52 13.30 -2.06
N LEU A 273 2.30 12.81 -0.83
CA LEU A 273 1.23 11.86 -0.52
C LEU A 273 0.00 12.60 0.04
N LEU A 274 -1.16 12.31 -0.52
CA LEU A 274 -2.45 12.69 0.03
C LEU A 274 -3.28 11.46 0.38
N VAL A 275 -3.61 11.29 1.66
CA VAL A 275 -4.61 10.31 2.13
C VAL A 275 -5.81 11.06 2.65
N LYS A 276 -6.99 10.86 2.05
CA LYS A 276 -8.19 11.61 2.47
C LYS A 276 -9.46 10.78 2.43
N ASN A 277 -10.44 11.17 3.25
CA ASN A 277 -11.77 10.57 3.28
C ASN A 277 -11.74 9.03 3.40
N CYS A 278 -10.83 8.50 4.24
CA CYS A 278 -10.67 7.06 4.44
C CYS A 278 -11.14 6.64 5.84
N THR A 279 -11.69 5.44 5.91
CA THR A 279 -12.11 4.81 7.15
C THR A 279 -11.19 3.64 7.48
N PHE A 280 -10.75 3.57 8.75
CA PHE A 280 -9.99 2.44 9.29
C PHE A 280 -10.83 1.78 10.38
N ASP A 281 -11.04 0.47 10.28
CA ASP A 281 -11.78 -0.29 11.29
C ASP A 281 -11.09 -1.63 11.57
N GLY A 282 -10.52 -1.74 12.77
CA GLY A 282 -9.86 -2.95 13.24
C GLY A 282 -8.44 -3.18 12.72
N THR A 283 -7.78 -2.15 12.16
CA THR A 283 -6.37 -2.23 11.77
C THR A 283 -5.45 -2.11 12.99
N THR A 284 -4.25 -2.71 12.93
CA THR A 284 -3.27 -2.58 14.01
C THR A 284 -2.60 -1.20 14.03
N SER A 285 -2.56 -0.51 12.89
CA SER A 285 -2.08 0.87 12.79
C SER A 285 -2.99 1.71 11.89
N GLY A 286 -2.99 3.01 12.08
CA GLY A 286 -3.62 3.96 11.19
C GLY A 286 -2.63 4.54 10.19
N ILE A 287 -2.02 5.67 10.53
CA ILE A 287 -0.90 6.30 9.81
C ILE A 287 0.38 5.63 10.27
N ARG A 288 1.08 4.95 9.36
CA ARG A 288 2.28 4.18 9.68
C ARG A 288 3.45 4.55 8.78
N ILE A 289 4.50 5.17 9.34
CA ILE A 289 5.74 5.48 8.62
C ILE A 289 6.88 4.77 9.35
N LYS A 290 7.51 3.80 8.68
CA LYS A 290 8.47 2.88 9.31
C LYS A 290 9.69 2.66 8.43
N THR A 291 10.88 2.81 9.02
CA THR A 291 12.15 2.44 8.38
C THR A 291 13.23 2.16 9.44
N SER A 292 14.40 1.79 8.99
CA SER A 292 15.61 1.73 9.81
C SER A 292 16.70 2.65 9.25
N ARG A 293 17.73 2.89 10.04
CA ARG A 293 18.83 3.82 9.72
C ARG A 293 19.49 3.52 8.37
N GLU A 294 19.61 2.22 8.01
CA GLU A 294 20.29 1.77 6.78
C GLU A 294 19.37 1.73 5.54
N ARG A 295 18.08 2.00 5.73
CA ARG A 295 17.07 2.00 4.67
C ARG A 295 16.53 3.40 4.36
N GLY A 296 17.23 4.41 4.83
CA GLY A 296 16.77 5.78 4.80
C GLY A 296 16.66 6.37 3.41
N GLY A 297 15.73 7.28 3.31
CA GLY A 297 15.47 8.22 2.23
C GLY A 297 14.69 9.38 2.80
N THR A 298 14.33 10.34 1.97
CA THR A 298 13.51 11.48 2.38
C THR A 298 12.03 11.15 2.19
N ILE A 299 11.27 11.35 3.24
CA ILE A 299 9.79 11.25 3.22
C ILE A 299 9.25 12.62 3.58
N GLU A 300 8.59 13.29 2.62
CA GLU A 300 8.15 14.68 2.79
C GLU A 300 6.85 15.01 2.06
N GLY A 301 6.17 16.06 2.52
CA GLY A 301 4.97 16.57 1.86
C GLY A 301 3.78 15.63 2.00
N LEU A 302 3.57 15.08 3.19
CA LEU A 302 2.49 14.14 3.46
C LEU A 302 1.28 14.85 4.06
N VAL A 303 0.10 14.58 3.52
CA VAL A 303 -1.17 15.10 4.04
C VAL A 303 -2.13 13.94 4.30
N TYR A 304 -2.50 13.77 5.55
CA TYR A 304 -3.55 12.85 6.01
C TYR A 304 -4.72 13.69 6.49
N ARG A 305 -5.89 13.57 5.84
CA ARG A 305 -7.02 14.43 6.20
C ARG A 305 -8.38 13.74 6.09
N ASP A 306 -9.31 14.20 6.91
CA ASP A 306 -10.69 13.72 6.90
C ASP A 306 -10.75 12.20 7.10
N LEU A 307 -10.04 11.70 8.16
CA LEU A 307 -9.92 10.28 8.45
C LEU A 307 -10.74 9.91 9.69
N THR A 308 -11.34 8.73 9.64
CA THR A 308 -12.02 8.11 10.77
C THR A 308 -11.36 6.78 11.12
N MET A 309 -10.98 6.60 12.38
CA MET A 309 -10.33 5.39 12.88
C MET A 309 -11.12 4.81 14.05
N THR A 310 -11.60 3.58 13.89
CA THR A 310 -12.35 2.84 14.91
C THR A 310 -11.64 1.52 15.16
N ASN A 311 -11.49 1.11 16.43
CA ASN A 311 -10.82 -0.15 16.79
C ASN A 311 -9.39 -0.27 16.27
N VAL A 312 -8.72 0.84 15.96
CA VAL A 312 -7.32 0.88 15.53
C VAL A 312 -6.41 0.80 16.75
N GLU A 313 -5.44 -0.11 16.79
CA GLU A 313 -4.61 -0.29 17.99
C GLU A 313 -3.66 0.89 18.23
N VAL A 314 -2.97 1.36 17.16
CA VAL A 314 -1.98 2.45 17.19
C VAL A 314 -2.23 3.40 16.03
N PRO A 315 -3.04 4.46 16.20
CA PRO A 315 -3.44 5.36 15.11
C PRO A 315 -2.28 6.15 14.49
N ILE A 316 -1.29 6.52 15.30
CA ILE A 316 -0.08 7.25 14.87
C ILE A 316 1.14 6.40 15.14
N ASN A 317 1.81 5.95 14.11
CA ASN A 317 2.99 5.08 14.17
C ASN A 317 4.06 5.62 13.21
N ILE A 318 4.87 6.56 13.69
CA ILE A 318 5.94 7.19 12.90
C ILE A 318 7.28 6.89 13.57
N THR A 319 8.14 6.10 12.91
CA THR A 319 9.42 5.72 13.49
C THR A 319 10.53 5.46 12.48
N CYS A 320 11.74 5.85 12.87
CA CYS A 320 12.98 5.50 12.17
C CYS A 320 13.65 4.24 12.77
N TYR A 321 12.93 3.47 13.60
CA TYR A 321 13.43 2.25 14.26
C TYR A 321 12.51 1.06 13.97
N TYR A 322 12.64 0.48 12.81
CA TYR A 322 11.89 -0.72 12.48
C TYR A 322 12.82 -1.96 12.51
N PRO A 323 12.43 -3.09 13.09
CA PRO A 323 11.08 -3.37 13.62
C PRO A 323 10.85 -2.96 15.09
N LYS A 324 11.87 -2.49 15.81
CA LYS A 324 11.77 -2.24 17.25
C LYS A 324 12.45 -0.92 17.64
N ILE A 325 11.73 -0.09 18.39
CA ILE A 325 12.26 1.13 18.99
C ILE A 325 13.12 0.76 20.19
N PRO A 326 14.43 1.13 20.23
CA PRO A 326 15.28 0.89 21.39
C PRO A 326 14.94 1.85 22.53
N ALA A 327 15.24 1.43 23.77
CA ALA A 327 15.08 2.28 24.95
C ALA A 327 16.01 3.50 24.88
N THR A 328 17.24 3.28 24.46
CA THR A 328 18.26 4.33 24.27
C THR A 328 18.99 4.11 22.96
N ASP A 329 19.40 5.19 22.33
CA ASP A 329 20.18 5.14 21.09
C ASP A 329 21.07 6.39 21.00
N PRO A 330 22.41 6.27 21.01
CA PRO A 330 23.29 7.40 20.83
C PRO A 330 23.23 7.94 19.39
N ALA A 331 23.44 9.25 19.25
CA ALA A 331 23.57 9.87 17.93
C ALA A 331 24.69 9.25 17.11
N GLN A 332 24.44 9.05 15.82
CA GLN A 332 25.42 8.51 14.87
C GLN A 332 25.71 9.52 13.76
N PRO A 333 26.81 9.37 13.00
CA PRO A 333 27.06 10.22 11.85
C PRO A 333 25.90 10.14 10.84
N VAL A 334 25.45 11.29 10.35
CA VAL A 334 24.47 11.37 9.26
C VAL A 334 25.11 10.87 7.96
N THR A 335 24.43 9.97 7.27
CA THR A 335 24.86 9.40 6.00
C THR A 335 23.76 9.58 4.93
N ALA A 336 24.07 9.18 3.70
CA ALA A 336 23.10 9.18 2.62
C ALA A 336 21.95 8.16 2.83
N ASP A 337 22.07 7.24 3.78
CA ASP A 337 21.06 6.25 4.16
C ASP A 337 20.38 6.59 5.49
N THR A 338 20.66 7.77 6.07
CA THR A 338 19.94 8.26 7.25
C THR A 338 18.54 8.73 6.83
N PRO A 339 17.45 8.18 7.40
CA PRO A 339 16.09 8.57 7.05
C PRO A 339 15.79 10.02 7.47
N VAL A 340 15.08 10.73 6.60
CA VAL A 340 14.59 12.08 6.82
C VAL A 340 13.07 12.10 6.72
N TYR A 341 12.37 12.39 7.81
CA TYR A 341 10.91 12.54 7.83
C TYR A 341 10.53 13.97 8.16
N ARG A 342 9.82 14.63 7.27
CA ARG A 342 9.41 16.02 7.47
C ARG A 342 8.15 16.41 6.72
N ASP A 343 7.56 17.54 7.11
CA ASP A 343 6.43 18.16 6.43
C ASP A 343 5.21 17.23 6.36
N ILE A 344 4.74 16.80 7.54
CA ILE A 344 3.62 15.88 7.69
C ILE A 344 2.44 16.65 8.30
N GLN A 345 1.29 16.60 7.67
CA GLN A 345 0.06 17.23 8.14
C GLN A 345 -1.01 16.17 8.40
N ILE A 346 -1.62 16.22 9.58
CA ILE A 346 -2.74 15.38 10.00
C ILE A 346 -3.90 16.30 10.34
N ILE A 347 -4.96 16.24 9.55
CA ILE A 347 -6.06 17.21 9.59
C ILE A 347 -7.39 16.49 9.71
N ASN A 348 -8.28 16.93 10.58
CA ASN A 348 -9.62 16.36 10.77
C ASN A 348 -9.57 14.84 11.00
N LEU A 349 -8.81 14.40 11.99
CA LEU A 349 -8.72 13.00 12.40
C LEU A 349 -9.56 12.75 13.64
N THR A 350 -10.46 11.78 13.56
CA THR A 350 -11.22 11.27 14.73
C THR A 350 -10.81 9.83 15.00
N VAL A 351 -10.39 9.56 16.23
CA VAL A 351 -9.97 8.23 16.68
C VAL A 351 -10.72 7.84 17.93
N SER A 352 -11.29 6.65 17.96
CA SER A 352 -11.99 6.10 19.11
C SER A 352 -11.46 4.73 19.53
N GLY A 353 -11.14 4.59 20.81
CA GLY A 353 -10.86 3.31 21.47
C GLY A 353 -9.49 2.66 21.26
N PRO A 354 -8.42 3.35 20.81
CA PRO A 354 -7.12 2.71 20.63
C PRO A 354 -6.46 2.39 21.98
N LYS A 355 -5.59 1.37 21.97
CA LYS A 355 -4.75 1.04 23.13
C LYS A 355 -3.72 2.13 23.45
N SER A 356 -3.27 2.85 22.44
CA SER A 356 -2.31 3.94 22.56
C SER A 356 -2.63 5.04 21.53
N ALA A 357 -2.39 6.30 21.89
CA ALA A 357 -2.43 7.39 20.92
C ALA A 357 -1.33 7.28 19.86
N GLY A 358 -0.28 6.51 20.15
CA GLY A 358 0.79 6.18 19.23
C GLY A 358 2.14 6.78 19.57
N PHE A 359 2.97 6.94 18.55
CA PHE A 359 4.32 7.48 18.74
C PHE A 359 4.86 8.17 17.49
N ILE A 360 5.74 9.15 17.73
CA ILE A 360 6.60 9.83 16.75
C ILE A 360 8.03 9.72 17.28
N VAL A 361 8.85 8.85 16.69
CA VAL A 361 10.20 8.56 17.18
C VAL A 361 11.21 8.65 16.06
N GLY A 362 11.91 9.79 16.00
CA GLY A 362 13.02 10.02 15.10
C GLY A 362 14.37 9.54 15.64
N LEU A 363 15.43 9.77 14.87
CA LEU A 363 16.80 9.51 15.28
C LEU A 363 17.36 10.72 16.07
N PRO A 364 18.28 10.53 17.02
CA PRO A 364 18.93 11.65 17.72
C PRO A 364 19.67 12.59 16.77
N GLU A 365 20.32 12.06 15.73
CA GLU A 365 21.03 12.80 14.69
C GLU A 365 20.14 13.36 13.59
N MET A 366 18.92 12.81 13.43
CA MET A 366 17.95 13.22 12.41
C MET A 366 16.53 13.13 12.97
N CYS A 367 16.10 14.20 13.58
CA CYS A 367 14.77 14.29 14.16
C CYS A 367 13.67 14.26 13.08
N VAL A 368 12.55 13.64 13.40
CA VAL A 368 11.29 13.88 12.64
C VAL A 368 10.93 15.36 12.79
N SER A 369 10.57 16.05 11.71
CA SER A 369 10.39 17.48 11.78
C SER A 369 9.14 17.99 11.06
N ASN A 370 8.61 19.14 11.56
CA ASN A 370 7.47 19.83 10.99
C ASN A 370 6.24 18.90 10.83
N VAL A 371 5.71 18.37 11.96
CA VAL A 371 4.48 17.60 11.99
C VAL A 371 3.38 18.44 12.60
N VAL A 372 2.30 18.63 11.84
CA VAL A 372 1.18 19.49 12.23
C VAL A 372 -0.08 18.66 12.41
N PHE A 373 -0.67 18.74 13.59
CA PHE A 373 -1.99 18.19 13.91
C PHE A 373 -2.99 19.35 13.95
N ASN A 374 -4.02 19.31 13.10
CA ASN A 374 -5.07 20.32 13.06
C ASN A 374 -6.44 19.67 13.13
N ASN A 375 -7.24 20.03 14.15
CA ASN A 375 -8.54 19.44 14.41
C ASN A 375 -8.48 17.92 14.57
N VAL A 376 -7.54 17.45 15.43
CA VAL A 376 -7.32 16.02 15.71
C VAL A 376 -7.81 15.69 17.10
N LYS A 377 -8.66 14.67 17.22
CA LYS A 377 -9.19 14.18 18.49
C LYS A 377 -8.77 12.73 18.70
N LEU A 378 -7.82 12.53 19.61
CA LEU A 378 -7.33 11.21 20.01
C LEU A 378 -7.86 10.88 21.41
N SER A 379 -8.67 9.83 21.54
CA SER A 379 -9.11 9.31 22.82
C SER A 379 -8.62 7.88 22.99
N ALA A 380 -7.60 7.64 23.82
CA ALA A 380 -6.84 6.40 23.91
C ALA A 380 -6.73 5.86 25.36
N GLU A 381 -6.20 4.64 25.52
CA GLU A 381 -5.86 4.14 26.85
C GLU A 381 -4.59 4.81 27.39
N THR A 382 -3.54 4.93 26.53
CA THR A 382 -2.26 5.57 26.86
C THR A 382 -1.91 6.68 25.88
N GLY A 383 -1.02 7.61 26.31
CA GLY A 383 -0.69 8.81 25.57
C GLY A 383 0.22 8.63 24.35
N LEU A 384 0.50 9.75 23.71
CA LEU A 384 1.38 9.86 22.54
C LEU A 384 2.84 9.99 23.00
N THR A 385 3.72 9.12 22.53
CA THR A 385 5.18 9.23 22.77
C THR A 385 5.85 10.03 21.65
N ILE A 386 6.55 11.09 22.01
CA ILE A 386 7.27 11.95 21.06
C ILE A 386 8.75 11.99 21.47
N ARG A 387 9.62 11.45 20.61
CA ARG A 387 11.07 11.43 20.89
C ARG A 387 11.87 11.77 19.65
N ASN A 388 12.92 12.59 19.81
CA ASN A 388 13.74 13.08 18.71
C ASN A 388 12.90 13.71 17.59
N ALA A 389 12.10 14.72 17.94
CA ALA A 389 11.16 15.35 17.02
C ALA A 389 11.16 16.89 17.20
N LYS A 390 11.07 17.65 16.13
CA LYS A 390 11.13 19.11 16.15
C LYS A 390 9.97 19.74 15.40
N GLY A 391 9.43 20.85 15.92
CA GLY A 391 8.34 21.60 15.30
C GLY A 391 7.05 20.77 15.25
N ILE A 392 6.73 20.04 16.30
CA ILE A 392 5.47 19.30 16.45
C ILE A 392 4.41 20.25 16.96
N ARG A 393 3.39 20.54 16.17
CA ARG A 393 2.36 21.53 16.49
C ARG A 393 0.97 20.93 16.50
N PHE A 394 0.21 21.27 17.54
CA PHE A 394 -1.20 20.89 17.67
C PHE A 394 -2.07 22.17 17.67
N THR A 395 -3.02 22.23 16.74
CA THR A 395 -3.99 23.32 16.64
C THR A 395 -5.39 22.72 16.71
N ASN A 396 -6.26 23.26 17.56
CA ASN A 396 -7.62 22.75 17.77
C ASN A 396 -7.67 21.23 18.02
N SER A 397 -6.64 20.68 18.66
CA SER A 397 -6.43 19.25 18.81
C SER A 397 -6.34 18.85 20.28
N SER A 398 -6.71 17.62 20.58
CA SER A 398 -6.64 17.07 21.93
C SER A 398 -6.21 15.61 21.94
N VAL A 399 -5.47 15.24 22.97
CA VAL A 399 -5.15 13.86 23.32
C VAL A 399 -5.72 13.62 24.73
N THR A 400 -6.71 12.75 24.82
CA THR A 400 -7.32 12.32 26.09
C THR A 400 -6.98 10.87 26.36
N VAL A 401 -6.64 10.54 27.62
CA VAL A 401 -6.19 9.20 27.97
C VAL A 401 -6.88 8.69 29.23
N LYS A 402 -7.03 7.38 29.33
CA LYS A 402 -7.53 6.74 30.54
C LYS A 402 -6.44 6.59 31.60
N GLN A 403 -5.18 6.49 31.19
CA GLN A 403 -4.04 6.23 32.08
C GLN A 403 -2.82 7.06 31.67
N GLY A 404 -2.14 7.65 32.66
CA GLY A 404 -0.91 8.40 32.47
C GLY A 404 -1.11 9.79 31.87
N ALA A 405 -0.04 10.37 31.36
CA ALA A 405 -0.06 11.67 30.72
C ALA A 405 -0.56 11.58 29.26
N PRO A 406 -1.25 12.61 28.73
CA PRO A 406 -1.70 12.65 27.34
C PRO A 406 -0.58 12.48 26.32
N PHE A 407 0.62 12.98 26.66
CA PHE A 407 1.82 12.77 25.87
C PHE A 407 3.08 12.77 26.73
N SER A 408 4.14 12.16 26.22
CA SER A 408 5.51 12.29 26.74
C SER A 408 6.42 12.87 25.67
N ALA A 409 7.35 13.74 26.03
CA ALA A 409 8.29 14.37 25.11
C ALA A 409 9.73 14.20 25.61
N GLU A 410 10.61 13.67 24.76
CA GLU A 410 12.03 13.49 25.03
C GLU A 410 12.83 13.99 23.82
N ASN A 411 13.75 14.94 24.01
CA ASN A 411 14.45 15.61 22.91
C ASN A 411 13.47 16.04 21.80
N ALA A 412 12.38 16.70 22.20
CA ALA A 412 11.29 17.05 21.31
C ALA A 412 10.76 18.46 21.60
N ASP A 413 10.38 19.15 20.52
CA ASP A 413 9.77 20.46 20.53
C ASP A 413 8.29 20.32 20.16
N VAL A 414 7.40 20.56 21.16
CA VAL A 414 5.95 20.31 21.06
C VAL A 414 5.17 21.53 21.51
N GLU A 415 4.28 22.02 20.65
CA GLU A 415 3.45 23.18 20.90
C GLU A 415 1.95 22.82 20.78
N GLY A 416 1.11 23.52 21.53
CA GLY A 416 -0.35 23.50 21.38
C GLY A 416 -1.09 22.36 22.10
N LEU A 417 -0.40 21.41 22.75
CA LEU A 417 -1.02 20.52 23.74
C LEU A 417 -0.82 21.15 25.11
N GLY A 418 -1.92 21.41 25.82
CA GLY A 418 -1.85 21.89 27.20
C GLY A 418 -1.08 20.88 28.05
N LYS A 419 -0.07 21.36 28.80
CA LYS A 419 0.46 20.60 29.94
C LYS A 419 -0.68 20.41 30.90
N GLN A 420 -1.05 19.20 31.29
CA GLN A 420 -1.87 19.03 32.50
C GLN A 420 -1.01 19.59 33.62
N GLU A 421 -1.54 20.62 34.30
CA GLU A 421 -1.04 21.04 35.61
C GLU A 421 -1.15 19.81 36.54
N GLU A 422 -0.03 19.44 37.16
CA GLU A 422 0.07 18.37 38.13
C GLU A 422 -0.82 18.65 39.37
#